data_be0b6283265d45f203cb70a4feddb390
#
_entry.id   be0b6283265d45f203cb70a4feddb390
#
_cell.length_a   1.000
_cell.length_b   1.000
_cell.length_c   1.000
_cell.angle_alpha   90.00
_cell.angle_beta   90.00
_cell.angle_gamma   90.00
#
_symmetry.space_group_name_H-M   'P 1'
#
loop_
_entity.id
_entity.type
_entity.pdbx_description
1 polymer ?
#
loop_
_entity_poly.entity_id
_entity_poly.type
_entity_poly.pdbx_seq_one_letter_code
_entity_poly.pdbx_strand_id
1 'polypeptide(L)'
;IEACISVVSSAGKVGAIGYCWGGSLSWRIGCASSVLSASVCYYGGDIPKLKDLKPKCSVLTHFGELDKGIPIKDVKIFEDKRPEVLTYTYPADHGFNCDHRSQFNKTCASIALDRTLKFLKKNLS
;
A
#
# COMPACT_ATOMS: atom_id res chain seq x y z
N ILE A 1 15.66 -4.70 -0.02
CA ILE A 1 14.86 -3.58 0.52
C ILE A 1 15.50 -3.06 1.81
N GLU A 2 15.80 -3.89 2.81
CA GLU A 2 16.38 -3.45 4.09
C GLU A 2 17.70 -2.69 3.92
N ALA A 3 18.60 -3.14 3.03
CA ALA A 3 19.83 -2.41 2.72
C ALA A 3 19.55 -0.98 2.21
N CYS A 4 18.54 -0.81 1.35
CA CYS A 4 18.12 0.52 0.88
C CYS A 4 17.57 1.38 2.03
N ILE A 5 16.74 0.80 2.90
CA ILE A 5 16.20 1.50 4.08
C ILE A 5 17.35 1.99 4.98
N SER A 6 18.35 1.13 5.23
CA SER A 6 19.51 1.48 6.04
C SER A 6 20.29 2.67 5.46
N VAL A 7 20.50 2.69 4.13
CA VAL A 7 21.20 3.81 3.47
C VAL A 7 20.43 5.13 3.59
N VAL A 8 19.12 5.12 3.30
CA VAL A 8 18.33 6.36 3.26
C VAL A 8 17.89 6.85 4.65
N SER A 9 17.97 6.00 5.68
CA SER A 9 17.60 6.36 7.05
C SER A 9 18.47 7.46 7.66
N SER A 10 19.68 7.68 7.12
CA SER A 10 20.54 8.80 7.49
C SER A 10 19.94 10.18 7.14
N ALA A 11 19.01 10.24 6.18
CA ALA A 11 18.34 11.47 5.77
C ALA A 11 17.08 11.79 6.59
N GLY A 12 16.63 10.88 7.46
CA GLY A 12 15.44 11.05 8.29
C GLY A 12 14.51 9.84 8.27
N LYS A 13 13.22 10.05 8.58
CA LYS A 13 12.21 9.00 8.55
C LYS A 13 12.03 8.42 7.16
N VAL A 14 11.92 7.10 7.05
CA VAL A 14 11.82 6.37 5.79
C VAL A 14 10.41 5.84 5.57
N GLY A 15 9.90 6.03 4.36
CA GLY A 15 8.67 5.41 3.88
C GLY A 15 8.93 4.50 2.67
N ALA A 16 8.09 3.48 2.52
CA ALA A 16 8.08 2.63 1.33
C ALA A 16 6.78 2.83 0.55
N ILE A 17 6.86 2.88 -0.77
CA ILE A 17 5.69 2.85 -1.66
C ILE A 17 5.90 1.71 -2.65
N GLY A 18 4.88 0.90 -2.86
CA GLY A 18 4.94 -0.19 -3.82
C GLY A 18 3.64 -0.35 -4.62
N TYR A 19 3.78 -0.79 -5.86
CA TYR A 19 2.68 -1.00 -6.81
C TYR A 19 2.65 -2.46 -7.27
N CYS A 20 1.48 -3.07 -7.37
CA CYS A 20 1.30 -4.44 -7.80
C CYS A 20 2.11 -5.40 -6.91
N TRP A 21 3.04 -6.18 -7.45
CA TRP A 21 3.97 -6.99 -6.66
C TRP A 21 4.75 -6.16 -5.65
N GLY A 22 5.19 -4.94 -6.04
CA GLY A 22 5.81 -3.97 -5.14
C GLY A 22 4.90 -3.56 -3.98
N GLY A 23 3.58 -3.51 -4.18
CA GLY A 23 2.59 -3.29 -3.11
C GLY A 23 2.60 -4.43 -2.08
N SER A 24 2.70 -5.68 -2.53
CA SER A 24 2.88 -6.84 -1.65
C SER A 24 4.21 -6.79 -0.89
N LEU A 25 5.30 -6.37 -1.55
CA LEU A 25 6.60 -6.19 -0.90
C LEU A 25 6.56 -5.05 0.13
N SER A 26 5.88 -3.94 -0.18
CA SER A 26 5.71 -2.82 0.76
C SER A 26 4.97 -3.25 2.03
N TRP A 27 3.92 -4.07 1.90
CA TRP A 27 3.24 -4.69 3.04
C TRP A 27 4.20 -5.56 3.87
N ARG A 28 4.92 -6.47 3.22
CA ARG A 28 5.85 -7.38 3.90
C ARG A 28 6.93 -6.63 4.67
N ILE A 29 7.54 -5.61 4.06
CA ILE A 29 8.58 -4.82 4.72
C ILE A 29 8.01 -3.95 5.84
N GLY A 30 6.80 -3.42 5.68
CA GLY A 30 6.07 -2.71 6.74
C GLY A 30 5.77 -3.57 7.96
N CYS A 31 5.65 -4.90 7.78
CA CYS A 31 5.48 -5.86 8.87
C CYS A 31 6.82 -6.34 9.45
N ALA A 32 7.89 -6.34 8.68
CA ALA A 32 9.20 -6.88 9.08
C ALA A 32 10.13 -5.82 9.70
N SER A 33 10.23 -4.64 9.08
CA SER A 33 11.20 -3.60 9.45
C SER A 33 10.73 -2.81 10.67
N SER A 34 11.63 -2.59 11.62
CA SER A 34 11.44 -1.68 12.76
C SER A 34 11.90 -0.25 12.48
N VAL A 35 12.54 -0.02 11.34
CA VAL A 35 13.09 1.30 10.93
C VAL A 35 12.10 2.05 10.04
N LEU A 36 11.22 1.34 9.33
CA LEU A 36 10.26 1.95 8.44
C LEU A 36 9.18 2.71 9.22
N SER A 37 8.93 3.97 8.86
CA SER A 37 7.94 4.84 9.51
C SER A 37 6.57 4.78 8.83
N ALA A 38 6.53 4.50 7.52
CA ALA A 38 5.31 4.43 6.73
C ALA A 38 5.44 3.44 5.58
N SER A 39 4.34 2.76 5.24
CA SER A 39 4.25 1.90 4.06
C SER A 39 2.97 2.19 3.28
N VAL A 40 3.09 2.37 1.97
CA VAL A 40 1.96 2.56 1.05
C VAL A 40 1.95 1.44 0.03
N CYS A 41 0.81 0.78 -0.08
CA CYS A 41 0.66 -0.44 -0.86
C CYS A 41 -0.47 -0.27 -1.89
N TYR A 42 -0.13 -0.17 -3.17
CA TYR A 42 -1.11 -0.14 -4.26
C TYR A 42 -1.35 -1.54 -4.79
N TYR A 43 -2.60 -1.98 -4.77
CA TYR A 43 -3.09 -3.25 -5.33
C TYR A 43 -2.11 -4.45 -5.19
N GLY A 44 -1.60 -4.66 -3.99
CA GLY A 44 -0.72 -5.78 -3.68
C GLY A 44 -1.50 -7.09 -3.50
N GLY A 45 -1.33 -8.03 -4.44
CA GLY A 45 -2.13 -9.26 -4.50
C GLY A 45 -1.94 -10.23 -3.33
N ASP A 46 -0.79 -10.15 -2.64
CA ASP A 46 -0.53 -11.01 -1.47
C ASP A 46 -1.08 -10.44 -0.16
N ILE A 47 -1.46 -9.15 -0.12
CA ILE A 47 -1.85 -8.49 1.13
C ILE A 47 -2.99 -9.21 1.84
N PRO A 48 -4.14 -9.53 1.18
CA PRO A 48 -5.22 -10.25 1.85
C PRO A 48 -4.83 -11.65 2.33
N LYS A 49 -3.91 -12.32 1.61
CA LYS A 49 -3.40 -13.64 2.00
C LYS A 49 -2.49 -13.57 3.23
N LEU A 50 -1.84 -12.44 3.43
CA LEU A 50 -0.90 -12.17 4.52
C LEU A 50 -1.51 -11.32 5.64
N LYS A 51 -2.83 -11.38 5.79
CA LYS A 51 -3.59 -10.62 6.80
C LYS A 51 -3.21 -10.92 8.25
N ASP A 52 -2.55 -12.04 8.51
CA ASP A 52 -2.11 -12.41 9.86
C ASP A 52 -0.80 -11.72 10.29
N LEU A 53 -0.05 -11.17 9.34
CA LEU A 53 1.10 -10.33 9.65
C LEU A 53 0.65 -9.01 10.29
N LYS A 54 1.38 -8.56 11.31
CA LYS A 54 1.13 -7.27 11.98
C LYS A 54 2.12 -6.21 11.49
N PRO A 55 1.63 -5.05 11.02
CA PRO A 55 2.52 -3.98 10.63
C PRO A 55 3.24 -3.38 11.85
N LYS A 56 4.51 -3.01 11.66
CA LYS A 56 5.35 -2.33 12.65
C LYS A 56 5.40 -0.81 12.42
N CYS A 57 4.82 -0.33 11.34
CA CYS A 57 4.71 1.09 10.98
C CYS A 57 3.28 1.42 10.56
N SER A 58 3.00 2.70 10.34
CA SER A 58 1.74 3.12 9.74
C SER A 58 1.63 2.56 8.31
N VAL A 59 0.47 2.02 7.95
CA VAL A 59 0.24 1.44 6.63
C VAL A 59 -1.01 2.01 5.97
N LEU A 60 -0.89 2.32 4.69
CA LEU A 60 -1.97 2.73 3.79
C LEU A 60 -2.05 1.73 2.62
N THR A 61 -3.25 1.24 2.33
CA THR A 61 -3.49 0.35 1.19
C THR A 61 -4.55 0.92 0.24
N HIS A 62 -4.35 0.69 -1.06
CA HIS A 62 -5.27 1.08 -2.13
C HIS A 62 -5.60 -0.15 -2.97
N PHE A 63 -6.90 -0.47 -3.13
CA PHE A 63 -7.37 -1.61 -3.92
C PHE A 63 -8.42 -1.18 -4.95
N GLY A 64 -8.48 -1.88 -6.07
CA GLY A 64 -9.53 -1.75 -7.07
C GLY A 64 -10.68 -2.74 -6.80
N GLU A 65 -11.92 -2.28 -6.81
CA GLU A 65 -13.11 -3.12 -6.60
C GLU A 65 -13.39 -4.06 -7.79
N LEU A 66 -12.86 -3.72 -8.97
CA LEU A 66 -12.98 -4.49 -10.21
C LEU A 66 -11.80 -5.44 -10.45
N ASP A 67 -10.80 -5.43 -9.55
CA ASP A 67 -9.62 -6.28 -9.64
C ASP A 67 -9.98 -7.76 -9.40
N LYS A 68 -10.01 -8.54 -10.49
CA LYS A 68 -10.31 -9.97 -10.42
C LYS A 68 -9.22 -10.80 -9.74
N GLY A 69 -7.99 -10.28 -9.70
CA GLY A 69 -6.85 -10.93 -9.03
C GLY A 69 -6.83 -10.70 -7.52
N ILE A 70 -7.56 -9.67 -7.04
CA ILE A 70 -7.69 -9.33 -5.61
C ILE A 70 -9.17 -9.12 -5.30
N PRO A 71 -9.94 -10.21 -5.10
CA PRO A 71 -11.38 -10.11 -4.88
C PRO A 71 -11.73 -9.19 -3.72
N ILE A 72 -12.69 -8.30 -3.91
CA ILE A 72 -13.10 -7.31 -2.89
C ILE A 72 -13.52 -7.95 -1.57
N LYS A 73 -14.09 -9.17 -1.60
CA LYS A 73 -14.41 -9.95 -0.40
C LYS A 73 -13.19 -10.24 0.46
N ASP A 74 -12.03 -10.52 -0.19
CA ASP A 74 -10.79 -10.83 0.52
C ASP A 74 -10.16 -9.56 1.10
N VAL A 75 -10.34 -8.42 0.42
CA VAL A 75 -9.96 -7.11 0.94
C VAL A 75 -10.77 -6.76 2.19
N LYS A 76 -12.08 -7.01 2.20
CA LYS A 76 -12.93 -6.78 3.38
C LYS A 76 -12.53 -7.64 4.57
N ILE A 77 -12.20 -8.91 4.34
CA ILE A 77 -11.66 -9.79 5.40
C ILE A 77 -10.34 -9.25 5.94
N PHE A 78 -9.49 -8.70 5.08
CA PHE A 78 -8.24 -8.05 5.48
C PHE A 78 -8.51 -6.81 6.33
N GLU A 79 -9.44 -5.92 5.92
CA GLU A 79 -9.84 -4.73 6.68
C GLU A 79 -10.35 -5.10 8.09
N ASP A 80 -11.22 -6.08 8.18
CA ASP A 80 -11.75 -6.56 9.46
C ASP A 80 -10.64 -7.11 10.38
N LYS A 81 -9.66 -7.79 9.80
CA LYS A 81 -8.54 -8.36 10.53
C LYS A 81 -7.47 -7.33 10.91
N ARG A 82 -7.34 -6.26 10.13
CA ARG A 82 -6.32 -5.20 10.27
C ARG A 82 -6.94 -3.80 10.34
N PRO A 83 -7.80 -3.53 11.35
CA PRO A 83 -8.45 -2.22 11.47
C PRO A 83 -7.47 -1.06 11.69
N GLU A 84 -6.23 -1.35 12.09
CA GLU A 84 -5.16 -0.37 12.22
C GLU A 84 -4.57 0.10 10.88
N VAL A 85 -4.83 -0.63 9.78
CA VAL A 85 -4.39 -0.30 8.43
C VAL A 85 -5.42 0.62 7.77
N LEU A 86 -4.96 1.74 7.23
CA LEU A 86 -5.83 2.62 6.47
C LEU A 86 -6.05 2.04 5.06
N THR A 87 -7.24 1.52 4.79
CA THR A 87 -7.56 0.88 3.52
C THR A 87 -8.56 1.72 2.73
N TYR A 88 -8.32 1.89 1.43
CA TYR A 88 -9.25 2.52 0.49
C TYR A 88 -9.50 1.61 -0.71
N THR A 89 -10.76 1.54 -1.12
CA THR A 89 -11.18 0.88 -2.36
C THR A 89 -11.67 1.90 -3.39
N TYR A 90 -11.58 1.54 -4.67
CA TYR A 90 -11.89 2.41 -5.80
C TYR A 90 -12.67 1.64 -6.86
N PRO A 91 -13.61 2.26 -7.58
CA PRO A 91 -14.30 1.63 -8.73
C PRO A 91 -13.34 1.53 -9.93
N ALA A 92 -12.30 0.74 -9.80
CA ALA A 92 -11.19 0.59 -10.73
C ALA A 92 -10.62 -0.82 -10.73
N ASP A 93 -9.88 -1.17 -11.77
CA ASP A 93 -9.26 -2.47 -11.95
C ASP A 93 -7.79 -2.48 -11.44
N HIS A 94 -7.16 -3.65 -11.51
CA HIS A 94 -5.74 -3.81 -11.17
C HIS A 94 -4.84 -2.88 -11.99
N GLY A 95 -3.94 -2.18 -11.33
CA GLY A 95 -3.03 -1.26 -12.02
C GLY A 95 -3.64 0.08 -12.41
N PHE A 96 -4.76 0.48 -11.80
CA PHE A 96 -5.47 1.73 -12.11
C PHE A 96 -4.61 3.00 -11.99
N ASN A 97 -3.49 2.92 -11.30
CA ASN A 97 -2.55 4.05 -11.13
C ASN A 97 -1.46 4.10 -12.22
N CYS A 98 -1.41 3.14 -13.14
CA CYS A 98 -0.39 3.07 -14.19
C CYS A 98 -0.93 3.63 -15.51
N ASP A 99 -0.47 4.82 -15.91
CA ASP A 99 -0.91 5.53 -17.12
C ASP A 99 -0.51 4.85 -18.45
N HIS A 100 0.36 3.86 -18.39
CA HIS A 100 0.74 3.01 -19.53
C HIS A 100 -0.16 1.77 -19.71
N ARG A 101 -1.16 1.57 -18.83
CA ARG A 101 -2.08 0.43 -18.89
C ARG A 101 -3.48 0.86 -19.33
N SER A 102 -4.17 -0.04 -20.03
CA SER A 102 -5.59 0.17 -20.41
C SER A 102 -6.52 0.30 -19.20
N GLN A 103 -6.14 -0.25 -18.04
CA GLN A 103 -6.87 -0.15 -16.77
C GLN A 103 -6.66 1.19 -16.04
N PHE A 104 -5.86 2.10 -16.59
CA PHE A 104 -5.63 3.40 -15.97
C PHE A 104 -6.93 4.16 -15.73
N ASN A 105 -7.13 4.60 -14.50
CA ASN A 105 -8.27 5.42 -14.12
C ASN A 105 -7.75 6.72 -13.49
N LYS A 106 -7.75 7.79 -14.27
CA LYS A 106 -7.19 9.09 -13.90
C LYS A 106 -7.80 9.63 -12.62
N THR A 107 -9.11 9.52 -12.45
CA THR A 107 -9.82 10.02 -11.26
C THR A 107 -9.40 9.24 -10.01
N CYS A 108 -9.43 7.91 -10.07
CA CYS A 108 -9.03 7.05 -8.95
C CYS A 108 -7.55 7.24 -8.62
N ALA A 109 -6.67 7.33 -9.62
CA ALA A 109 -5.25 7.58 -9.44
C ALA A 109 -4.98 8.92 -8.74
N SER A 110 -5.67 9.99 -9.14
CA SER A 110 -5.54 11.32 -8.53
C SER A 110 -5.98 11.31 -7.06
N ILE A 111 -7.11 10.67 -6.75
CA ILE A 111 -7.60 10.57 -5.37
C ILE A 111 -6.64 9.73 -4.52
N ALA A 112 -6.14 8.61 -5.06
CA ALA A 112 -5.19 7.76 -4.35
C ALA A 112 -3.87 8.49 -4.09
N LEU A 113 -3.38 9.28 -5.04
CA LEU A 113 -2.18 10.11 -4.87
C LEU A 113 -2.35 11.15 -3.75
N ASP A 114 -3.46 11.90 -3.74
CA ASP A 114 -3.74 12.88 -2.70
C ASP A 114 -3.76 12.24 -1.30
N ARG A 115 -4.42 11.09 -1.16
CA ARG A 115 -4.44 10.30 0.09
C ARG A 115 -3.05 9.83 0.49
N THR A 116 -2.27 9.35 -0.46
CA THR A 116 -0.87 8.91 -0.24
C THR A 116 0.01 10.06 0.25
N LEU A 117 -0.06 11.23 -0.41
CA LEU A 117 0.76 12.38 -0.03
C LEU A 117 0.40 12.90 1.38
N LYS A 118 -0.89 12.97 1.70
CA LYS A 118 -1.35 13.34 3.05
C LYS A 118 -0.88 12.34 4.11
N PHE A 119 -0.97 11.05 3.81
CA PHE A 119 -0.52 10.00 4.70
C PHE A 119 1.00 10.06 4.94
N LEU A 120 1.79 10.19 3.88
CA LEU A 120 3.25 10.28 3.97
C LEU A 120 3.68 11.55 4.72
N LYS A 121 3.07 12.71 4.41
CA LYS A 121 3.35 13.95 5.12
C LYS A 121 3.13 13.81 6.64
N LYS A 122 2.05 13.15 7.04
CA LYS A 122 1.74 12.90 8.46
C LYS A 122 2.77 12.01 9.14
N ASN A 123 3.29 10.99 8.47
CA ASN A 123 4.10 9.94 9.08
C ASN A 123 5.61 10.15 8.91
N LEU A 124 6.05 10.94 7.93
CA LEU A 124 7.46 11.19 7.63
C LEU A 124 7.96 12.58 8.10
N SER A 125 7.06 13.42 8.54
CA SER A 125 7.44 14.72 9.13
C SER A 125 8.03 14.57 10.53
#